data_88515478f27b23c61c1707855abf225d
#
_entry.id   88515478f27b23c61c1707855abf225d
#
_cell.length_a   1.000
_cell.length_b   1.000
_cell.length_c   1.000
_cell.angle_alpha   90.00
_cell.angle_beta   90.00
_cell.angle_gamma   90.00
#
_symmetry.space_group_name_H-M   'P 1'
#
loop_
_entity.id
_entity.type
_entity.pdbx_description
1 polymer ?
#
loop_
_entity_poly.entity_id
_entity_poly.type
_entity_poly.pdbx_seq_one_letter_code
_entity_poly.pdbx_strand_id
1 'polypeptide(L)' 'MNDRQLLIEGITKDMIQYLMEDYGLELQAAFRKLYNSETYEKLQDERTGLYLQSSGYVYDFLQNEIRTGKMQ' A
#
# COMPACT_ATOMS: atom_id res chain seq x y z
N MET A 1 1.00 13.00 17.64
CA MET A 1 0.82 11.99 16.59
C MET A 1 -0.66 11.85 16.30
N ASN A 2 -1.06 11.86 15.04
CA ASN A 2 -2.48 11.72 14.74
C ASN A 2 -2.80 10.28 14.34
N ASP A 3 -4.07 9.93 14.50
CA ASP A 3 -4.52 8.56 14.27
C ASP A 3 -4.37 8.15 12.82
N ARG A 4 -4.54 9.08 11.89
CA ARG A 4 -4.38 8.79 10.47
C ARG A 4 -2.98 8.33 10.15
N GLN A 5 -1.98 9.00 10.71
CA GLN A 5 -0.58 8.62 10.48
C GLN A 5 -0.30 7.20 10.97
N LEU A 6 -0.81 6.87 12.14
CA LEU A 6 -0.64 5.52 12.69
C LEU A 6 -1.30 4.47 11.81
N LEU A 7 -2.49 4.76 11.30
CA LEU A 7 -3.20 3.82 10.45
C LEU A 7 -2.45 3.62 9.14
N ILE A 8 -1.95 4.71 8.55
CA ILE A 8 -1.18 4.63 7.31
C ILE A 8 0.08 3.80 7.52
N GLU A 9 0.77 4.00 8.64
CA GLU A 9 1.99 3.26 8.92
C GLU A 9 1.72 1.76 9.07
N GLY A 10 0.62 1.41 9.73
CA GLY A 10 0.24 0.01 9.88
C GLY A 10 -0.06 -0.65 8.56
N ILE A 11 -0.84 0.02 7.71
CA ILE A 11 -1.18 -0.50 6.39
C ILE A 11 0.09 -0.62 5.53
N THR A 12 0.95 0.39 5.59
CA THR A 12 2.21 0.39 4.84
C THR A 12 3.07 -0.81 5.22
N LYS A 13 3.22 -1.05 6.52
CA LYS A 13 4.00 -2.18 7.02
C LYS A 13 3.43 -3.50 6.51
N ASP A 14 2.11 -3.65 6.59
CA ASP A 14 1.46 -4.88 6.15
C ASP A 14 1.65 -5.09 4.65
N MET A 15 1.52 -4.04 3.85
CA MET A 15 1.65 -4.17 2.41
C MET A 15 3.07 -4.52 1.99
N ILE A 16 4.07 -3.96 2.69
CA ILE A 16 5.46 -4.33 2.42
C ILE A 16 5.68 -5.80 2.67
N GLN A 17 5.13 -6.31 3.78
CA GLN A 17 5.24 -7.73 4.09
C GLN A 17 4.56 -8.58 3.02
N TYR A 18 3.37 -8.19 2.58
CA TYR A 18 2.66 -8.91 1.53
C TYR A 18 3.46 -8.94 0.23
N LEU A 19 4.07 -7.81 -0.15
CA LEU A 19 4.88 -7.75 -1.37
C LEU A 19 6.09 -8.68 -1.28
N MET A 20 6.72 -8.73 -0.11
CA MET A 20 7.86 -9.63 0.08
C MET A 20 7.43 -11.10 -0.05
N GLU A 21 6.28 -11.43 0.51
CA GLU A 21 5.78 -12.81 0.49
C GLU A 21 5.25 -13.22 -0.87
N ASP A 22 4.47 -12.34 -1.50
CA ASP A 22 3.76 -12.70 -2.74
C ASP A 22 4.65 -12.64 -3.97
N TYR A 23 5.63 -11.74 -3.97
CA TYR A 23 6.49 -11.53 -5.14
C TYR A 23 7.95 -11.89 -4.89
N GLY A 24 8.25 -12.38 -3.70
CA GLY A 24 9.63 -12.76 -3.38
C GLY A 24 10.60 -11.59 -3.35
N LEU A 25 10.11 -10.39 -3.08
CA LEU A 25 10.95 -9.20 -3.08
C LEU A 25 11.69 -9.06 -1.76
N GLU A 26 12.91 -8.52 -1.83
CA GLU A 26 13.60 -8.12 -0.62
C GLU A 26 13.02 -6.77 -0.16
N LEU A 27 13.38 -6.39 1.06
CA LEU A 27 12.75 -5.24 1.72
C LEU A 27 12.83 -3.95 0.89
N GLN A 28 14.01 -3.63 0.37
CA GLN A 28 14.18 -2.39 -0.39
C GLN A 28 13.36 -2.39 -1.68
N ALA A 29 13.30 -3.53 -2.36
CA ALA A 29 12.52 -3.65 -3.58
C ALA A 29 11.03 -3.48 -3.27
N ALA A 30 10.57 -4.04 -2.15
CA ALA A 30 9.18 -3.90 -1.72
C ALA A 30 8.87 -2.43 -1.42
N PHE A 31 9.76 -1.73 -0.73
CA PHE A 31 9.58 -0.31 -0.47
C PHE A 31 9.47 0.50 -1.75
N ARG A 32 10.37 0.25 -2.70
CA ARG A 32 10.35 0.98 -3.96
C ARG A 32 9.06 0.74 -4.73
N LYS A 33 8.62 -0.52 -4.75
CA LYS A 33 7.38 -0.88 -5.44
C LYS A 33 6.20 -0.13 -4.85
N LEU A 34 6.12 -0.12 -3.53
CA LEU A 34 5.01 0.52 -2.84
C LEU A 34 5.05 2.04 -2.98
N TYR A 35 6.20 2.64 -2.69
CA TYR A 35 6.31 4.10 -2.62
C TYR A 35 6.14 4.76 -3.99
N ASN A 36 6.40 4.03 -5.07
CA ASN A 36 6.22 4.55 -6.42
C ASN A 36 4.83 4.25 -7.00
N SER A 37 3.96 3.66 -6.19
CA SER A 37 2.64 3.26 -6.68
C SER A 37 1.62 4.36 -6.52
N GLU A 38 0.64 4.35 -7.39
CA GLU A 38 -0.53 5.22 -7.28
C GLU A 38 -1.34 4.86 -6.03
N THR A 39 -1.40 3.57 -5.70
CA THR A 39 -2.10 3.10 -4.51
C THR A 39 -1.57 3.78 -3.26
N TYR A 40 -0.23 3.88 -3.13
CA TYR A 40 0.35 4.52 -1.97
C TYR A 40 0.01 6.02 -1.93
N GLU A 41 0.02 6.67 -3.10
CA GLU A 41 -0.36 8.07 -3.19
C GLU A 41 -1.79 8.27 -2.70
N LYS A 42 -2.71 7.39 -3.09
CA LYS A 42 -4.09 7.48 -2.66
C LYS A 42 -4.25 7.16 -1.19
N LEU A 43 -3.44 6.25 -0.66
CA LEU A 43 -3.46 5.95 0.77
C LEU A 43 -3.09 7.18 1.59
N GLN A 44 -2.14 7.97 1.10
CA GLN A 44 -1.71 9.18 1.77
C GLN A 44 -2.73 10.31 1.66
N ASP A 45 -3.61 10.25 0.68
CA ASP A 45 -4.60 11.29 0.44
C ASP A 45 -5.81 11.07 1.34
N GLU A 46 -5.95 11.96 2.30
CA GLU A 46 -7.02 11.90 3.31
C GLU A 46 -8.40 11.76 2.68
N ARG A 47 -8.60 12.37 1.52
CA ARG A 47 -9.91 12.41 0.86
C ARG A 47 -10.36 11.05 0.35
N THR A 48 -9.43 10.12 0.11
CA THR A 48 -9.79 8.80 -0.42
C THR A 48 -10.38 7.90 0.65
N GLY A 49 -10.06 8.16 1.92
CA GLY A 49 -10.49 7.30 3.01
C GLY A 49 -9.84 5.94 3.05
N LEU A 50 -8.85 5.68 2.18
CA LEU A 50 -8.20 4.37 2.14
C LEU A 50 -7.53 4.02 3.47
N TYR A 51 -7.04 5.02 4.19
CA TYR A 51 -6.37 4.76 5.45
C TYR A 51 -7.31 4.18 6.52
N LEU A 52 -8.62 4.26 6.29
CA LEU A 52 -9.63 3.70 7.20
C LEU A 52 -10.01 2.27 6.84
N GLN A 53 -9.48 1.75 5.75
CA GLN A 53 -9.79 0.40 5.30
C GLN A 53 -8.75 -0.58 5.83
N SER A 54 -9.04 -1.87 5.68
CA SER A 54 -8.08 -2.90 6.07
C SER A 54 -6.89 -2.92 5.13
N SER A 55 -5.76 -3.45 5.62
CA SER A 55 -4.58 -3.59 4.80
C SER A 55 -4.85 -4.45 3.56
N GLY A 56 -5.64 -5.52 3.71
CA GLY A 56 -5.99 -6.38 2.59
C GLY A 56 -6.78 -5.65 1.52
N TYR A 57 -7.70 -4.78 1.95
CA TYR A 57 -8.49 -3.99 1.02
C TYR A 57 -7.60 -3.07 0.19
N VAL A 58 -6.68 -2.38 0.86
CA VAL A 58 -5.77 -1.46 0.16
C VAL A 58 -4.80 -2.24 -0.73
N TYR A 59 -4.35 -3.39 -0.25
CA TYR A 59 -3.42 -4.23 -1.01
C TYR A 59 -4.05 -4.75 -2.31
N ASP A 60 -5.35 -4.98 -2.32
CA ASP A 60 -6.04 -5.40 -3.55
C ASP A 60 -5.88 -4.34 -4.64
N PHE A 61 -5.95 -3.07 -4.28
CA PHE A 61 -5.70 -1.99 -5.25
C PHE A 61 -4.28 -2.03 -5.76
N LEU A 62 -3.31 -2.27 -4.86
CA LEU A 62 -1.91 -2.33 -5.25
C LEU A 62 -1.65 -3.51 -6.19
N GLN A 63 -2.22 -4.68 -5.89
CA GLN A 63 -2.07 -5.83 -6.76
C GLN A 63 -2.66 -5.57 -8.14
N ASN A 64 -3.80 -4.92 -8.17
CA ASN A 64 -4.44 -4.55 -9.42
C ASN A 64 -3.57 -3.60 -10.22
N GLU A 65 -2.98 -2.63 -9.54
CA GLU A 65 -2.08 -1.68 -10.19
C GLU A 65 -0.85 -2.37 -10.76
N ILE A 66 -0.25 -3.30 -10.01
CA ILE A 66 0.91 -4.04 -10.47
C ILE A 66 0.57 -4.85 -11.72
N ARG A 67 -0.61 -5.47 -11.72
CA ARG A 67 -1.02 -6.34 -12.81
C ARG A 67 -1.43 -5.58 -14.06
N THR A 68 -2.08 -4.44 -13.90
CA THR A 68 -2.66 -3.69 -15.03
C THR A 68 -1.96 -2.37 -15.32
N GLY A 69 -1.09 -1.92 -14.43
CA GLY A 69 -0.43 -0.62 -14.56
C GLY A 69 -1.26 0.54 -14.06
N LYS A 70 -2.46 0.27 -13.55
CA LYS A 70 -3.34 1.32 -13.05
C LYS A 70 -4.08 0.84 -11.81
N MET A 71 -4.25 1.76 -10.87
CA MET A 71 -5.11 1.52 -9.73
C MET A 71 -6.57 1.60 -10.19
N GLN A 72 -7.33 0.60 -9.88
CA GLN A 72 -8.73 0.56 -10.28
C GLN A 72 -9.59 0.29 -9.08
#